data_19684c7b09b923fc5a5d275e73134354
#
_entry.id   19684c7b09b923fc5a5d275e73134354
#
_cell.length_a   1.000
_cell.length_b   1.000
_cell.length_c   1.000
_cell.angle_alpha   90.00
_cell.angle_beta   90.00
_cell.angle_gamma   90.00
#
_symmetry.space_group_name_H-M   'P 1'
#
loop_
_entity.id
_entity.type
_entity.pdbx_description
1 polymer ?
#
loop_
_entity_poly.entity_id
_entity_poly.type
_entity_poly.pdbx_seq_one_letter_code
_entity_poly.pdbx_strand_id
1 'polypeptide(L)'
;MAVRSSAATEDTAGGSAAGQYESVLAVRGTAAVAEAVRVCWESASSVRATDYWNHLDDDAATGEPEMAVLVQRLIDADVSGVVFTAAHPGEDTRIEASWGLGLGVVGGSVTPDAYAVASGGGIRRTIARKATRLDRDGCGVATRDVPEERQTLPTLDDAAVTSLAALGQRIADVFAHPQDIEWAIADGRVWILQARPLTVTLPPLALKSPATGSGSLVGTPGSHGSVTGTARVLRGPSDFPRIQPGEIAICAYTDPAWTPLFRIAAAFVTETGGALSHAAIVAREYGIPAVLGVPHATSRIRDGARITVNGIDGTVAVPQE
;
A
#
# COMPACT_ATOMS: atom_id res chain seq x y z
N MET A 1 -11.32 11.70 -15.62
CA MET A 1 -9.85 11.81 -15.65
C MET A 1 -9.31 11.49 -14.28
N ALA A 2 -8.03 11.09 -14.17
CA ALA A 2 -7.24 11.18 -12.95
C ALA A 2 -6.34 12.43 -13.09
N VAL A 3 -6.27 13.25 -12.05
CA VAL A 3 -5.39 14.41 -11.96
C VAL A 3 -4.43 14.12 -10.81
N ARG A 4 -3.14 13.99 -11.13
CA ARG A 4 -2.11 13.48 -10.20
C ARG A 4 -1.02 14.53 -10.03
N SER A 5 -0.59 14.74 -8.80
CA SER A 5 0.65 15.44 -8.51
C SER A 5 1.85 14.70 -9.10
N SER A 6 2.90 15.44 -9.41
CA SER A 6 4.19 14.93 -9.87
C SER A 6 5.26 15.92 -9.42
N ALA A 7 5.80 15.71 -8.23
CA ALA A 7 6.83 16.58 -7.67
C ALA A 7 8.22 16.12 -8.12
N ALA A 8 9.12 17.07 -8.35
CA ALA A 8 10.51 16.77 -8.72
C ALA A 8 11.26 16.03 -7.59
N THR A 9 10.75 16.12 -6.37
CA THR A 9 11.31 15.47 -5.18
C THR A 9 10.72 14.08 -4.90
N GLU A 10 9.64 13.67 -5.60
CA GLU A 10 9.11 12.31 -5.49
C GLU A 10 10.09 11.29 -6.03
N ASP A 11 10.02 10.05 -5.49
CA ASP A 11 10.78 8.90 -5.97
C ASP A 11 12.30 9.09 -5.97
N THR A 12 12.82 9.80 -4.97
CA THR A 12 14.26 9.97 -4.77
C THR A 12 14.85 8.79 -3.99
N ALA A 13 16.19 8.67 -3.99
CA ALA A 13 16.88 7.63 -3.21
C ALA A 13 16.65 7.74 -1.69
N GLY A 14 16.22 8.92 -1.19
CA GLY A 14 15.96 9.18 0.22
C GLY A 14 14.53 8.88 0.68
N GLY A 15 13.58 8.76 -0.24
CA GLY A 15 12.18 8.46 0.10
C GLY A 15 11.26 8.48 -1.12
N SER A 16 10.20 7.68 -1.05
CA SER A 16 9.24 7.55 -2.15
C SER A 16 8.20 8.67 -2.19
N ALA A 17 8.04 9.42 -1.10
CA ALA A 17 6.94 10.35 -0.87
C ALA A 17 5.55 9.76 -1.17
N ALA A 18 5.41 8.45 -1.03
CA ALA A 18 4.21 7.71 -1.39
C ALA A 18 2.97 8.27 -0.67
N GLY A 19 2.05 8.83 -1.46
CA GLY A 19 0.80 9.39 -0.97
C GLY A 19 0.92 10.72 -0.20
N GLN A 20 2.09 11.36 -0.19
CA GLN A 20 2.25 12.66 0.50
C GLN A 20 1.54 13.80 -0.23
N TYR A 21 1.35 13.66 -1.53
CA TYR A 21 0.66 14.63 -2.39
C TYR A 21 -0.72 14.13 -2.83
N GLU A 22 -1.59 15.07 -3.20
CA GLU A 22 -2.96 14.75 -3.57
C GLU A 22 -3.08 14.27 -5.01
N SER A 23 -4.00 13.31 -5.22
CA SER A 23 -4.47 12.87 -6.53
C SER A 23 -5.99 12.86 -6.54
N VAL A 24 -6.60 13.47 -7.53
CA VAL A 24 -8.06 13.57 -7.65
C VAL A 24 -8.54 12.65 -8.77
N LEU A 25 -9.35 11.67 -8.44
CA LEU A 25 -9.86 10.68 -9.37
C LEU A 25 -11.29 10.99 -9.84
N ALA A 26 -11.69 10.39 -10.95
CA ALA A 26 -13.01 10.47 -11.55
C ALA A 26 -13.44 11.90 -11.99
N VAL A 27 -12.50 12.81 -12.16
CA VAL A 27 -12.75 14.20 -12.53
C VAL A 27 -13.39 14.30 -13.93
N ARG A 28 -14.45 15.12 -14.08
CA ARG A 28 -15.18 15.35 -15.34
C ARG A 28 -15.40 16.83 -15.61
N GLY A 29 -15.12 17.23 -16.84
CA GLY A 29 -15.29 18.62 -17.32
C GLY A 29 -14.11 19.51 -17.01
N THR A 30 -13.94 20.58 -17.81
CA THR A 30 -12.76 21.46 -17.75
C THR A 30 -12.64 22.23 -16.44
N ALA A 31 -13.75 22.71 -15.88
CA ALA A 31 -13.73 23.44 -14.61
C ALA A 31 -13.28 22.55 -13.45
N ALA A 32 -13.79 21.30 -13.39
CA ALA A 32 -13.40 20.35 -12.34
C ALA A 32 -11.93 19.89 -12.51
N VAL A 33 -11.42 19.77 -13.74
CA VAL A 33 -10.00 19.49 -13.98
C VAL A 33 -9.13 20.65 -13.50
N ALA A 34 -9.51 21.90 -13.78
CA ALA A 34 -8.77 23.08 -13.32
C ALA A 34 -8.73 23.14 -11.78
N GLU A 35 -9.84 22.83 -11.12
CA GLU A 35 -9.91 22.76 -9.67
C GLU A 35 -9.04 21.62 -9.10
N ALA A 36 -9.09 20.44 -9.71
CA ALA A 36 -8.25 19.31 -9.31
C ALA A 36 -6.73 19.61 -9.47
N VAL A 37 -6.35 20.34 -10.53
CA VAL A 37 -4.97 20.83 -10.71
C VAL A 37 -4.57 21.75 -9.55
N ARG A 38 -5.44 22.67 -9.14
CA ARG A 38 -5.19 23.55 -8.00
C ARG A 38 -5.02 22.78 -6.70
N VAL A 39 -5.86 21.77 -6.45
CA VAL A 39 -5.74 20.87 -5.28
C VAL A 39 -4.39 20.15 -5.27
N CYS A 40 -3.94 19.64 -6.42
CA CYS A 40 -2.61 19.01 -6.53
C CYS A 40 -1.48 20.01 -6.21
N TRP A 41 -1.52 21.23 -6.71
CA TRP A 41 -0.51 22.24 -6.40
C TRP A 41 -0.51 22.63 -4.93
N GLU A 42 -1.67 22.87 -4.34
CA GLU A 42 -1.80 23.22 -2.92
C GLU A 42 -1.29 22.09 -1.99
N SER A 43 -1.35 20.85 -2.45
CA SER A 43 -0.86 19.71 -1.68
C SER A 43 0.66 19.72 -1.45
N ALA A 44 1.42 20.41 -2.32
CA ALA A 44 2.87 20.58 -2.18
C ALA A 44 3.26 21.32 -0.88
N SER A 45 2.46 22.29 -0.47
CA SER A 45 2.65 23.09 0.74
C SER A 45 1.85 22.57 1.94
N SER A 46 1.30 21.34 1.85
CA SER A 46 0.56 20.75 2.96
C SER A 46 1.48 20.46 4.17
N VAL A 47 0.94 20.55 5.37
CA VAL A 47 1.66 20.19 6.61
C VAL A 47 2.23 18.76 6.49
N ARG A 48 1.46 17.84 5.93
CA ARG A 48 1.85 16.44 5.72
C ARG A 48 3.10 16.31 4.85
N ALA A 49 3.13 16.97 3.69
CA ALA A 49 4.27 16.96 2.79
C ALA A 49 5.51 17.60 3.43
N THR A 50 5.33 18.74 4.11
CA THR A 50 6.40 19.45 4.81
C THR A 50 6.99 18.59 5.93
N ASP A 51 6.16 17.98 6.79
CA ASP A 51 6.61 17.12 7.89
C ASP A 51 7.35 15.88 7.40
N TYR A 52 6.91 15.28 6.28
CA TYR A 52 7.57 14.12 5.67
C TYR A 52 8.99 14.48 5.23
N TRP A 53 9.17 15.58 4.49
CA TRP A 53 10.49 15.99 4.01
C TRP A 53 11.42 16.47 5.13
N ASN A 54 10.92 17.19 6.11
CA ASN A 54 11.70 17.60 7.28
C ASN A 54 12.24 16.42 8.09
N HIS A 55 11.66 15.23 7.94
CA HIS A 55 12.13 14.02 8.60
C HIS A 55 13.26 13.32 7.86
N LEU A 56 13.22 13.34 6.52
CA LEU A 56 14.17 12.60 5.69
C LEU A 56 15.50 13.34 5.46
N ASP A 57 15.53 14.66 5.62
CA ASP A 57 16.71 15.44 5.30
C ASP A 57 16.85 16.67 6.22
N ASP A 58 17.85 16.69 7.09
CA ASP A 58 18.22 17.88 7.89
C ASP A 58 18.77 19.03 7.03
N ASP A 59 19.09 18.76 5.75
CA ASP A 59 19.70 19.71 4.79
C ASP A 59 18.87 19.95 3.51
N ALA A 60 17.65 19.41 3.37
CA ALA A 60 16.88 19.52 2.14
C ALA A 60 16.24 20.88 1.94
N ALA A 61 16.67 21.49 0.86
CA ALA A 61 16.07 22.54 0.03
C ALA A 61 15.10 23.52 0.70
N THR A 62 15.59 24.70 0.99
CA THR A 62 14.83 25.91 1.40
C THR A 62 13.95 26.52 0.27
N GLY A 63 13.53 25.75 -0.73
CA GLY A 63 12.70 26.17 -1.84
C GLY A 63 11.30 25.55 -1.80
N GLU A 64 10.28 26.26 -2.28
CA GLU A 64 8.97 25.66 -2.54
C GLU A 64 9.14 24.49 -3.52
N PRO A 65 8.58 23.28 -3.23
CA PRO A 65 8.73 22.14 -4.11
C PRO A 65 8.06 22.43 -5.46
N GLU A 66 8.81 22.27 -6.56
CA GLU A 66 8.26 22.35 -7.91
C GLU A 66 7.26 21.22 -8.14
N MET A 67 5.99 21.56 -8.35
CA MET A 67 4.90 20.62 -8.52
C MET A 67 4.36 20.68 -9.96
N ALA A 68 4.64 19.65 -10.75
CA ALA A 68 3.93 19.39 -11.99
C ALA A 68 2.62 18.63 -11.71
N VAL A 69 1.70 18.66 -12.66
CA VAL A 69 0.43 17.93 -12.57
C VAL A 69 0.18 17.14 -13.85
N LEU A 70 -0.06 15.85 -13.69
CA LEU A 70 -0.43 14.95 -14.78
C LEU A 70 -1.95 14.78 -14.85
N VAL A 71 -2.55 15.14 -16.00
CA VAL A 71 -3.96 14.86 -16.30
C VAL A 71 -4.04 13.61 -17.17
N GLN A 72 -4.45 12.50 -16.59
CA GLN A 72 -4.45 11.18 -17.21
C GLN A 72 -5.87 10.64 -17.39
N ARG A 73 -6.10 9.80 -18.40
CA ARG A 73 -7.35 9.07 -18.53
C ARG A 73 -7.49 8.11 -17.34
N LEU A 74 -8.59 8.20 -16.61
CA LEU A 74 -8.93 7.19 -15.61
C LEU A 74 -9.40 5.91 -16.32
N ILE A 75 -8.75 4.81 -16.05
CA ILE A 75 -9.13 3.48 -16.53
C ILE A 75 -10.16 2.89 -15.55
N ASP A 76 -11.30 2.48 -16.07
CA ASP A 76 -12.38 1.87 -15.28
C ASP A 76 -12.06 0.38 -15.13
N ALA A 77 -11.26 0.05 -14.14
CA ALA A 77 -10.59 -1.22 -14.02
C ALA A 77 -11.53 -2.35 -13.54
N ASP A 78 -11.49 -3.50 -14.20
CA ASP A 78 -12.05 -4.76 -13.70
C ASP A 78 -11.18 -5.33 -12.57
N VAL A 79 -9.87 -5.31 -12.80
CA VAL A 79 -8.80 -5.73 -11.90
C VAL A 79 -7.66 -4.74 -11.98
N SER A 80 -7.02 -4.47 -10.87
CA SER A 80 -5.85 -3.60 -10.83
C SER A 80 -4.90 -4.00 -9.71
N GLY A 81 -3.71 -3.44 -9.72
CA GLY A 81 -2.73 -3.73 -8.70
C GLY A 81 -1.38 -3.10 -8.96
N VAL A 82 -0.37 -3.70 -8.32
CA VAL A 82 1.02 -3.28 -8.42
C VAL A 82 1.92 -4.46 -8.80
N VAL A 83 3.01 -4.17 -9.49
CA VAL A 83 4.11 -5.11 -9.76
C VAL A 83 5.39 -4.50 -9.22
N PHE A 84 6.06 -5.22 -8.32
CA PHE A 84 7.44 -4.93 -7.94
C PHE A 84 8.36 -5.91 -8.65
N THR A 85 9.18 -5.40 -9.54
CA THR A 85 10.12 -6.23 -10.29
C THR A 85 11.25 -6.71 -9.39
N ALA A 86 11.83 -7.87 -9.73
CA ALA A 86 12.97 -8.41 -8.99
C ALA A 86 14.12 -7.39 -8.93
N ALA A 87 14.67 -7.14 -7.74
CA ALA A 87 15.79 -6.23 -7.55
C ALA A 87 17.14 -6.91 -7.82
N HIS A 88 17.22 -8.23 -7.59
CA HIS A 88 18.44 -9.00 -7.78
C HIS A 88 18.18 -10.33 -8.52
N PRO A 89 19.19 -10.89 -9.21
CA PRO A 89 19.06 -12.22 -9.80
C PRO A 89 18.67 -13.27 -8.75
N GLY A 90 17.62 -14.04 -9.03
CA GLY A 90 17.08 -15.05 -8.12
C GLY A 90 15.98 -14.56 -7.18
N GLU A 91 15.70 -13.28 -7.15
CA GLU A 91 14.50 -12.76 -6.49
C GLU A 91 13.25 -12.93 -7.36
N ASP A 92 12.09 -12.95 -6.70
CA ASP A 92 10.80 -13.06 -7.38
C ASP A 92 10.27 -11.68 -7.77
N THR A 93 9.67 -11.58 -8.94
CA THR A 93 8.75 -10.48 -9.24
C THR A 93 7.49 -10.66 -8.41
N ARG A 94 7.06 -9.60 -7.71
CA ARG A 94 5.90 -9.61 -6.81
C ARG A 94 4.75 -8.85 -7.45
N ILE A 95 3.56 -9.44 -7.41
CA ILE A 95 2.34 -8.82 -7.92
C ILE A 95 1.28 -8.87 -6.82
N GLU A 96 0.66 -7.74 -6.53
CA GLU A 96 -0.55 -7.67 -5.73
C GLU A 96 -1.70 -7.18 -6.59
N ALA A 97 -2.88 -7.83 -6.47
CA ALA A 97 -4.02 -7.56 -7.31
C ALA A 97 -5.35 -7.64 -6.55
N SER A 98 -6.29 -6.76 -6.90
CA SER A 98 -7.66 -6.81 -6.38
C SER A 98 -8.66 -6.39 -7.46
N TRP A 99 -9.94 -6.60 -7.17
CA TRP A 99 -11.04 -6.13 -8.01
C TRP A 99 -11.13 -4.60 -7.99
N GLY A 100 -11.47 -4.00 -9.12
CA GLY A 100 -11.75 -2.57 -9.25
C GLY A 100 -10.51 -1.69 -9.37
N LEU A 101 -10.60 -0.45 -8.92
CA LEU A 101 -9.56 0.58 -9.03
C LEU A 101 -8.37 0.32 -8.11
N GLY A 102 -7.14 0.59 -8.59
CA GLY A 102 -5.87 0.36 -7.90
C GLY A 102 -5.69 1.09 -6.58
N LEU A 103 -6.45 2.17 -6.37
CA LEU A 103 -6.44 2.93 -5.12
C LEU A 103 -6.69 2.04 -3.88
N GLY A 104 -7.51 0.98 -4.02
CA GLY A 104 -7.76 0.04 -2.93
C GLY A 104 -6.54 -0.78 -2.54
N VAL A 105 -5.72 -1.17 -3.51
CA VAL A 105 -4.46 -1.92 -3.28
C VAL A 105 -3.39 -1.00 -2.72
N VAL A 106 -3.12 0.11 -3.40
CA VAL A 106 -2.08 1.09 -3.02
C VAL A 106 -2.39 1.72 -1.67
N GLY A 107 -3.64 2.12 -1.44
CA GLY A 107 -4.10 2.70 -0.17
C GLY A 107 -4.31 1.66 0.94
N GLY A 108 -4.25 0.36 0.64
CA GLY A 108 -4.39 -0.70 1.65
C GLY A 108 -5.80 -0.89 2.21
N SER A 109 -6.82 -0.30 1.60
CA SER A 109 -8.22 -0.47 2.03
C SER A 109 -8.80 -1.85 1.69
N VAL A 110 -8.11 -2.64 0.87
CA VAL A 110 -8.41 -4.04 0.55
C VAL A 110 -7.20 -4.92 0.83
N THR A 111 -7.43 -6.20 1.14
CA THR A 111 -6.35 -7.21 1.17
C THR A 111 -6.26 -7.86 -0.19
N PRO A 112 -5.21 -7.61 -0.97
CA PRO A 112 -5.07 -8.12 -2.31
C PRO A 112 -4.68 -9.59 -2.36
N ASP A 113 -4.90 -10.25 -3.52
CA ASP A 113 -4.19 -11.46 -3.86
C ASP A 113 -2.71 -11.15 -4.07
N ALA A 114 -1.83 -12.02 -3.62
CA ALA A 114 -0.40 -11.89 -3.78
C ALA A 114 0.16 -13.03 -4.63
N TYR A 115 0.99 -12.67 -5.61
CA TYR A 115 1.68 -13.60 -6.51
C TYR A 115 3.17 -13.31 -6.47
N ALA A 116 3.99 -14.38 -6.47
CA ALA A 116 5.43 -14.29 -6.63
C ALA A 116 5.83 -15.15 -7.83
N VAL A 117 6.48 -14.52 -8.79
CA VAL A 117 6.94 -15.15 -10.04
C VAL A 117 8.44 -15.29 -9.98
N ALA A 118 8.92 -16.53 -9.86
CA ALA A 118 10.33 -16.84 -9.86
C ALA A 118 10.96 -16.60 -11.25
N SER A 119 12.25 -16.35 -11.31
CA SER A 119 13.01 -16.19 -12.57
C SER A 119 12.88 -17.40 -13.51
N GLY A 120 12.64 -18.59 -12.97
CA GLY A 120 12.33 -19.81 -13.74
C GLY A 120 10.87 -19.97 -14.15
N GLY A 121 10.00 -18.97 -13.95
CA GLY A 121 8.58 -18.98 -14.35
C GLY A 121 7.64 -19.67 -13.36
N GLY A 122 8.14 -20.19 -12.23
CA GLY A 122 7.28 -20.77 -11.19
C GLY A 122 6.45 -19.69 -10.49
N ILE A 123 5.13 -19.93 -10.34
CA ILE A 123 4.20 -19.00 -9.68
C ILE A 123 3.81 -19.55 -8.31
N ARG A 124 4.04 -18.76 -7.27
CA ARG A 124 3.47 -18.96 -5.93
C ARG A 124 2.39 -17.93 -5.70
N ARG A 125 1.29 -18.32 -5.07
CA ARG A 125 0.15 -17.42 -4.86
C ARG A 125 -0.44 -17.54 -3.46
N THR A 126 -0.95 -16.42 -2.95
CA THR A 126 -1.79 -16.35 -1.76
C THR A 126 -3.06 -15.61 -2.15
N ILE A 127 -4.20 -16.30 -2.13
CA ILE A 127 -5.49 -15.71 -2.48
C ILE A 127 -6.14 -15.19 -1.22
N ALA A 128 -6.48 -13.91 -1.21
CA ALA A 128 -7.13 -13.22 -0.11
C ALA A 128 -8.66 -13.25 -0.26
N ARG A 129 -9.37 -12.98 0.83
CA ARG A 129 -10.79 -12.66 0.78
C ARG A 129 -10.94 -11.16 0.47
N LYS A 130 -11.42 -10.83 -0.71
CA LYS A 130 -11.64 -9.47 -1.22
C LYS A 130 -13.12 -9.10 -1.07
N ALA A 131 -13.51 -8.68 0.14
CA ALA A 131 -14.92 -8.40 0.45
C ALA A 131 -15.45 -7.15 -0.26
N THR A 132 -14.57 -6.16 -0.49
CA THR A 132 -14.92 -4.88 -1.11
C THR A 132 -14.00 -4.55 -2.27
N ARG A 133 -14.46 -3.65 -3.14
CA ARG A 133 -13.72 -3.08 -4.26
C ARG A 133 -13.99 -1.58 -4.36
N LEU A 134 -13.09 -0.86 -4.99
CA LEU A 134 -13.30 0.55 -5.32
C LEU A 134 -13.68 0.67 -6.80
N ASP A 135 -14.78 1.35 -7.08
CA ASP A 135 -15.25 1.61 -8.44
C ASP A 135 -15.46 3.10 -8.66
N ARG A 136 -15.41 3.51 -9.93
CA ARG A 136 -15.82 4.84 -10.29
C ARG A 136 -17.33 5.00 -10.08
N ASP A 137 -17.73 6.08 -9.41
CA ASP A 137 -19.13 6.43 -9.20
C ASP A 137 -19.37 7.90 -9.55
N GLY A 138 -20.03 8.13 -10.70
CA GLY A 138 -20.27 9.49 -11.18
C GLY A 138 -18.98 10.32 -11.33
N CYS A 139 -18.79 11.30 -10.46
CA CYS A 139 -17.62 12.18 -10.40
C CYS A 139 -16.71 11.84 -9.21
N GLY A 140 -16.79 10.64 -8.67
CA GLY A 140 -16.02 10.19 -7.53
C GLY A 140 -15.65 8.72 -7.60
N VAL A 141 -15.21 8.20 -6.47
CA VAL A 141 -14.90 6.78 -6.23
C VAL A 141 -15.77 6.31 -5.08
N ALA A 142 -16.36 5.14 -5.22
CA ALA A 142 -17.19 4.51 -4.18
C ALA A 142 -16.69 3.10 -3.86
N THR A 143 -16.78 2.73 -2.59
CA THR A 143 -16.59 1.35 -2.15
C THR A 143 -17.86 0.56 -2.44
N ARG A 144 -17.71 -0.63 -3.03
CA ARG A 144 -18.79 -1.57 -3.32
C ARG A 144 -18.44 -2.95 -2.79
N ASP A 145 -19.46 -3.72 -2.41
CA ASP A 145 -19.28 -5.11 -2.04
C ASP A 145 -18.94 -5.96 -3.26
N VAL A 146 -18.01 -6.89 -3.10
CA VAL A 146 -17.75 -7.95 -4.07
C VAL A 146 -18.74 -9.07 -3.81
N PRO A 147 -19.44 -9.61 -4.85
CA PRO A 147 -20.30 -10.77 -4.70
C PRO A 147 -19.60 -11.91 -3.96
N GLU A 148 -20.31 -12.56 -3.04
CA GLU A 148 -19.69 -13.50 -2.09
C GLU A 148 -18.93 -14.63 -2.80
N GLU A 149 -19.47 -15.14 -3.92
CA GLU A 149 -18.88 -16.17 -4.75
C GLU A 149 -17.56 -15.72 -5.41
N ARG A 150 -17.30 -14.42 -5.54
CA ARG A 150 -16.07 -13.85 -6.13
C ARG A 150 -15.04 -13.42 -5.10
N GLN A 151 -15.39 -13.31 -3.83
CA GLN A 151 -14.50 -12.76 -2.80
C GLN A 151 -13.20 -13.56 -2.62
N THR A 152 -13.25 -14.87 -2.83
CA THR A 152 -12.11 -15.80 -2.66
C THR A 152 -11.60 -16.35 -4.00
N LEU A 153 -12.13 -15.90 -5.14
CA LEU A 153 -11.58 -16.27 -6.44
C LEU A 153 -10.29 -15.50 -6.74
N PRO A 154 -9.30 -16.12 -7.41
CA PRO A 154 -8.14 -15.41 -7.91
C PRO A 154 -8.56 -14.27 -8.84
N THR A 155 -7.91 -13.12 -8.68
CA THR A 155 -8.13 -11.94 -9.56
C THR A 155 -7.42 -12.12 -10.90
N LEU A 156 -6.35 -12.90 -10.94
CA LEU A 156 -5.55 -13.19 -12.14
C LEU A 156 -5.39 -14.69 -12.34
N ASP A 157 -5.43 -15.13 -13.58
CA ASP A 157 -4.97 -16.46 -13.98
C ASP A 157 -3.43 -16.48 -14.19
N ASP A 158 -2.87 -17.66 -14.40
CA ASP A 158 -1.41 -17.83 -14.55
C ASP A 158 -0.86 -17.14 -15.80
N ALA A 159 -1.65 -17.04 -16.86
CA ALA A 159 -1.25 -16.36 -18.09
C ALA A 159 -1.16 -14.85 -17.87
N ALA A 160 -2.12 -14.26 -17.18
CA ALA A 160 -2.10 -12.84 -16.81
C ALA A 160 -0.93 -12.51 -15.85
N VAL A 161 -0.71 -13.36 -14.83
CA VAL A 161 0.42 -13.22 -13.90
C VAL A 161 1.76 -13.25 -14.64
N THR A 162 1.96 -14.24 -15.52
CA THR A 162 3.18 -14.35 -16.32
C THR A 162 3.37 -13.17 -17.25
N SER A 163 2.30 -12.71 -17.90
CA SER A 163 2.35 -11.56 -18.81
C SER A 163 2.68 -10.26 -18.09
N LEU A 164 2.10 -10.04 -16.91
CA LEU A 164 2.40 -8.87 -16.08
C LEU A 164 3.85 -8.89 -15.57
N ALA A 165 4.35 -10.03 -15.13
CA ALA A 165 5.75 -10.16 -14.70
C ALA A 165 6.73 -9.88 -15.85
N ALA A 166 6.46 -10.44 -17.04
CA ALA A 166 7.27 -10.19 -18.23
C ALA A 166 7.22 -8.72 -18.70
N LEU A 167 6.04 -8.08 -18.61
CA LEU A 167 5.89 -6.66 -18.92
C LEU A 167 6.64 -5.80 -17.90
N GLY A 168 6.54 -6.12 -16.61
CA GLY A 168 7.29 -5.45 -15.55
C GLY A 168 8.79 -5.52 -15.78
N GLN A 169 9.33 -6.70 -16.12
CA GLN A 169 10.75 -6.85 -16.41
C GLN A 169 11.19 -6.00 -17.62
N ARG A 170 10.41 -5.98 -18.69
CA ARG A 170 10.70 -5.10 -19.85
C ARG A 170 10.72 -3.62 -19.48
N ILE A 171 9.84 -3.18 -18.58
CA ILE A 171 9.85 -1.80 -18.08
C ILE A 171 11.10 -1.55 -17.25
N ALA A 172 11.46 -2.46 -16.34
CA ALA A 172 12.70 -2.37 -15.56
C ALA A 172 13.95 -2.31 -16.44
N ASP A 173 14.00 -3.08 -17.53
CA ASP A 173 15.10 -3.06 -18.49
C ASP A 173 15.23 -1.70 -19.20
N VAL A 174 14.09 -1.04 -19.53
CA VAL A 174 14.08 0.31 -20.13
C VAL A 174 14.63 1.36 -19.17
N PHE A 175 14.27 1.28 -17.90
CA PHE A 175 14.74 2.22 -16.87
C PHE A 175 16.09 1.83 -16.26
N ALA A 176 16.62 0.66 -16.57
CA ALA A 176 17.88 0.09 -16.06
C ALA A 176 17.94 -0.07 -14.53
N HIS A 177 16.80 -0.17 -13.86
CA HIS A 177 16.68 -0.47 -12.42
C HIS A 177 15.32 -1.06 -12.07
N PRO A 178 15.19 -1.73 -10.91
CA PRO A 178 13.92 -2.31 -10.45
C PRO A 178 12.81 -1.27 -10.34
N GLN A 179 11.58 -1.69 -10.64
CA GLN A 179 10.42 -0.81 -10.74
C GLN A 179 9.28 -1.24 -9.82
N ASP A 180 8.60 -0.26 -9.26
CA ASP A 180 7.25 -0.31 -8.70
C ASP A 180 6.27 0.20 -9.78
N ILE A 181 5.36 -0.67 -10.22
CA ILE A 181 4.50 -0.41 -11.39
C ILE A 181 3.05 -0.56 -11.00
N GLU A 182 2.28 0.52 -11.13
CA GLU A 182 0.82 0.48 -11.04
C GLU A 182 0.22 0.07 -12.39
N TRP A 183 -0.73 -0.84 -12.38
CA TRP A 183 -1.39 -1.35 -13.57
C TRP A 183 -2.89 -1.55 -13.37
N ALA A 184 -3.63 -1.64 -14.47
CA ALA A 184 -5.04 -1.99 -14.51
C ALA A 184 -5.33 -2.92 -15.68
N ILE A 185 -6.33 -3.78 -15.53
CA ILE A 185 -6.97 -4.54 -16.61
C ILE A 185 -8.39 -4.00 -16.77
N ALA A 186 -8.73 -3.62 -17.98
CA ALA A 186 -10.07 -3.20 -18.37
C ALA A 186 -10.35 -3.76 -19.78
N ASP A 187 -11.52 -4.36 -19.98
CA ASP A 187 -11.92 -4.98 -21.24
C ASP A 187 -10.87 -5.98 -21.78
N GLY A 188 -10.26 -6.77 -20.89
CA GLY A 188 -9.22 -7.76 -21.21
C GLY A 188 -7.86 -7.16 -21.63
N ARG A 189 -7.67 -5.84 -21.53
CA ARG A 189 -6.44 -5.14 -21.89
C ARG A 189 -5.69 -4.66 -20.66
N VAL A 190 -4.37 -4.87 -20.64
CA VAL A 190 -3.47 -4.33 -19.61
C VAL A 190 -3.13 -2.86 -19.93
N TRP A 191 -3.21 -2.01 -18.91
CA TRP A 191 -2.83 -0.61 -18.91
C TRP A 191 -1.77 -0.39 -17.84
N ILE A 192 -0.63 0.19 -18.22
CA ILE A 192 0.35 0.69 -17.26
C ILE A 192 -0.05 2.11 -16.88
N LEU A 193 -0.17 2.36 -15.59
CA LEU A 193 -0.66 3.63 -15.05
C LEU A 193 0.48 4.50 -14.54
N GLN A 194 1.47 3.89 -13.90
CA GLN A 194 2.67 4.54 -13.37
C GLN A 194 3.80 3.51 -13.28
N ALA A 195 5.04 3.96 -13.42
CA ALA A 195 6.23 3.21 -13.07
C ALA A 195 7.21 4.14 -12.35
N ARG A 196 7.81 3.67 -11.26
CA ARG A 196 8.79 4.41 -10.46
C ARG A 196 9.89 3.49 -9.96
N PRO A 197 11.07 4.04 -9.61
CA PRO A 197 12.14 3.24 -9.01
C PRO A 197 11.67 2.53 -7.75
N LEU A 198 12.08 1.28 -7.59
CA LEU A 198 11.88 0.55 -6.34
C LEU A 198 12.92 1.03 -5.32
N THR A 199 12.46 1.70 -4.25
CA THR A 199 13.32 2.31 -3.22
C THR A 199 13.51 1.42 -1.99
N VAL A 200 12.71 0.35 -1.84
CA VAL A 200 12.69 -0.50 -0.64
C VAL A 200 12.83 -1.97 -0.96
N THR A 201 13.58 -2.71 -0.13
CA THR A 201 13.65 -4.17 -0.21
C THR A 201 12.38 -4.80 0.35
N LEU A 202 11.79 -5.73 -0.40
CA LEU A 202 10.59 -6.44 0.03
C LEU A 202 10.94 -7.58 1.01
N PRO A 203 10.12 -7.82 2.04
CA PRO A 203 10.23 -9.03 2.83
C PRO A 203 9.96 -10.27 1.96
N PRO A 204 10.54 -11.43 2.27
CA PRO A 204 10.20 -12.68 1.60
C PRO A 204 8.68 -12.91 1.60
N LEU A 205 8.14 -13.52 0.54
CA LEU A 205 6.74 -13.94 0.56
C LEU A 205 6.59 -15.01 1.64
N ALA A 206 6.02 -14.64 2.78
CA ALA A 206 5.72 -15.63 3.80
C ALA A 206 4.68 -16.60 3.23
N LEU A 207 5.08 -17.84 3.01
CA LEU A 207 4.12 -18.94 2.95
C LEU A 207 3.42 -18.92 4.30
N LYS A 208 2.09 -18.82 4.35
CA LYS A 208 1.33 -18.84 5.61
C LYS A 208 1.80 -20.02 6.43
N SER A 209 2.72 -19.80 7.36
CA SER A 209 3.01 -20.78 8.41
C SER A 209 1.75 -20.89 9.25
N PRO A 210 1.25 -22.10 9.53
CA PRO A 210 0.17 -22.26 10.48
C PRO A 210 0.58 -21.61 11.80
N ALA A 211 -0.29 -20.76 12.34
CA ALA A 211 -0.06 -20.11 13.63
C ALA A 211 0.27 -21.18 14.68
N THR A 212 1.51 -21.26 15.12
CA THR A 212 2.00 -22.22 16.13
C THR A 212 1.76 -21.69 17.54
N GLY A 213 0.50 -21.35 17.87
CA GLY A 213 0.12 -20.93 19.21
C GLY A 213 -1.37 -20.61 19.29
N SER A 214 -2.06 -21.16 20.28
CA SER A 214 -3.42 -20.71 20.61
C SER A 214 -3.34 -19.24 21.04
N GLY A 215 -3.95 -18.33 20.28
CA GLY A 215 -3.98 -16.88 20.55
C GLY A 215 -3.20 -15.99 19.57
N SER A 216 -2.47 -16.55 18.59
CA SER A 216 -1.79 -15.74 17.57
C SER A 216 -2.72 -15.38 16.41
N LEU A 217 -2.72 -14.10 16.01
CA LEU A 217 -3.33 -13.61 14.77
C LEU A 217 -2.28 -13.64 13.66
N VAL A 218 -2.71 -13.90 12.43
CA VAL A 218 -1.82 -14.00 11.28
C VAL A 218 -2.25 -13.01 10.21
N GLY A 219 -1.30 -12.28 9.67
CA GLY A 219 -1.43 -11.35 8.57
C GLY A 219 -0.31 -11.48 7.55
N THR A 220 -0.12 -10.45 6.77
CA THR A 220 0.97 -10.32 5.79
C THR A 220 2.13 -9.57 6.44
N PRO A 221 3.38 -10.08 6.35
CA PRO A 221 4.58 -9.33 6.74
C PRO A 221 4.65 -8.00 5.99
N GLY A 222 4.59 -6.88 6.71
CA GLY A 222 4.63 -5.55 6.14
C GLY A 222 6.02 -4.91 6.21
N SER A 223 6.64 -4.97 7.38
CA SER A 223 7.97 -4.44 7.65
C SER A 223 8.64 -5.27 8.75
N HIS A 224 9.95 -5.42 8.66
CA HIS A 224 10.74 -6.28 9.55
C HIS A 224 10.76 -5.79 11.01
N GLY A 225 11.11 -6.71 11.90
CA GLY A 225 11.30 -6.46 13.32
C GLY A 225 10.25 -7.14 14.20
N SER A 226 10.49 -7.11 15.50
CA SER A 226 9.56 -7.64 16.50
C SER A 226 9.54 -6.70 17.71
N VAL A 227 8.34 -6.38 18.18
CA VAL A 227 8.16 -5.49 19.34
C VAL A 227 6.98 -5.95 20.19
N THR A 228 7.13 -5.79 21.51
CA THR A 228 6.06 -6.00 22.48
C THR A 228 5.66 -4.66 23.10
N GLY A 229 4.38 -4.32 23.01
CA GLY A 229 3.87 -3.03 23.49
C GLY A 229 2.39 -3.08 23.82
N THR A 230 1.87 -1.94 24.26
CA THR A 230 0.44 -1.74 24.51
C THR A 230 -0.30 -1.48 23.20
N ALA A 231 -1.34 -2.22 22.92
CA ALA A 231 -2.19 -2.02 21.74
C ALA A 231 -3.07 -0.78 21.90
N ARG A 232 -3.07 0.08 20.88
CA ARG A 232 -3.96 1.23 20.79
C ARG A 232 -4.84 1.09 19.54
N VAL A 233 -6.14 0.85 19.77
CA VAL A 233 -7.12 0.74 18.68
C VAL A 233 -7.53 2.14 18.23
N LEU A 234 -7.27 2.45 16.95
CA LEU A 234 -7.52 3.74 16.32
C LEU A 234 -8.49 3.56 15.16
N ARG A 235 -9.58 4.33 15.17
CA ARG A 235 -10.64 4.25 14.16
C ARG A 235 -10.57 5.33 13.09
N GLY A 236 -9.72 6.34 13.30
CA GLY A 236 -9.54 7.45 12.38
C GLY A 236 -8.74 8.59 13.00
N PRO A 237 -8.56 9.70 12.26
CA PRO A 237 -7.73 10.84 12.69
C PRO A 237 -8.13 11.45 14.04
N SER A 238 -9.41 11.38 14.42
CA SER A 238 -9.88 11.85 15.74
C SER A 238 -9.27 11.09 16.92
N ASP A 239 -8.79 9.85 16.69
CA ASP A 239 -8.14 9.02 17.71
C ASP A 239 -6.62 9.22 17.81
N PHE A 240 -6.00 9.96 16.89
CA PHE A 240 -4.55 10.16 16.85
C PHE A 240 -3.96 10.71 18.18
N PRO A 241 -4.60 11.65 18.90
CA PRO A 241 -4.08 12.11 20.18
C PRO A 241 -4.04 11.06 21.29
N ARG A 242 -4.67 9.89 21.09
CA ARG A 242 -4.73 8.83 22.09
C ARG A 242 -3.49 7.94 22.11
N ILE A 243 -2.75 7.85 20.99
CA ILE A 243 -1.55 7.01 20.94
C ILE A 243 -0.39 7.68 21.65
N GLN A 244 0.35 6.90 22.42
CA GLN A 244 1.54 7.34 23.13
C GLN A 244 2.80 6.72 22.49
N PRO A 245 3.97 7.38 22.61
CA PRO A 245 5.22 6.81 22.15
C PRO A 245 5.46 5.40 22.69
N GLY A 246 5.80 4.46 21.78
CA GLY A 246 6.04 3.07 22.15
C GLY A 246 4.79 2.17 22.18
N GLU A 247 3.60 2.71 21.96
CA GLU A 247 2.39 1.90 21.78
C GLU A 247 2.30 1.33 20.35
N ILE A 248 1.50 0.28 20.18
CA ILE A 248 1.28 -0.40 18.90
C ILE A 248 -0.06 0.07 18.33
N ALA A 249 -0.04 0.68 17.15
CA ALA A 249 -1.24 1.13 16.47
C ALA A 249 -2.00 -0.02 15.81
N ILE A 250 -3.29 -0.17 16.13
CA ILE A 250 -4.20 -1.15 15.55
C ILE A 250 -5.29 -0.39 14.82
N CYS A 251 -5.46 -0.60 13.51
CA CYS A 251 -6.46 0.12 12.71
C CYS A 251 -7.00 -0.73 11.56
N ALA A 252 -8.04 -0.24 10.89
CA ALA A 252 -8.59 -0.93 9.73
C ALA A 252 -7.61 -0.92 8.55
N TYR A 253 -7.11 0.24 8.20
CA TYR A 253 -6.04 0.51 7.21
C TYR A 253 -5.45 1.88 7.51
N THR A 254 -4.37 2.25 6.81
CA THR A 254 -3.82 3.60 6.87
C THR A 254 -3.92 4.28 5.52
N ASP A 255 -4.09 5.59 5.55
CA ASP A 255 -3.92 6.48 4.41
C ASP A 255 -2.79 7.49 4.70
N PRO A 256 -2.44 8.37 3.78
CA PRO A 256 -1.35 9.31 3.99
C PRO A 256 -1.52 10.24 5.20
N ALA A 257 -2.74 10.49 5.69
CA ALA A 257 -2.95 11.28 6.91
C ALA A 257 -2.42 10.59 8.18
N TRP A 258 -2.17 9.28 8.13
CA TRP A 258 -1.62 8.49 9.23
C TRP A 258 -0.10 8.58 9.34
N THR A 259 0.59 9.11 8.32
CA THR A 259 2.06 9.18 8.28
C THR A 259 2.70 9.73 9.57
N PRO A 260 2.18 10.79 10.23
CA PRO A 260 2.76 11.27 11.48
C PRO A 260 2.78 10.23 12.60
N LEU A 261 1.85 9.27 12.61
CA LEU A 261 1.80 8.24 13.64
C LEU A 261 2.92 7.21 13.52
N PHE A 262 3.51 7.02 12.34
CA PHE A 262 4.64 6.11 12.15
C PHE A 262 5.90 6.57 12.90
N ARG A 263 5.96 7.84 13.30
CA ARG A 263 7.02 8.40 14.17
C ARG A 263 6.79 8.13 15.65
N ILE A 264 5.57 7.83 16.05
CA ILE A 264 5.15 7.72 17.45
C ILE A 264 4.97 6.25 17.83
N ALA A 265 4.31 5.48 16.94
CA ALA A 265 4.01 4.09 17.18
C ALA A 265 5.26 3.21 17.11
N ALA A 266 5.32 2.18 17.98
CA ALA A 266 6.37 1.18 17.94
C ALA A 266 6.14 0.11 16.85
N ALA A 267 4.89 -0.09 16.41
CA ALA A 267 4.50 -0.99 15.31
C ALA A 267 3.09 -0.66 14.81
N PHE A 268 2.76 -1.22 13.64
CA PHE A 268 1.41 -1.16 13.06
C PHE A 268 0.82 -2.55 12.82
N VAL A 269 -0.49 -2.69 13.10
CA VAL A 269 -1.31 -3.83 12.71
C VAL A 269 -2.56 -3.31 12.00
N THR A 270 -2.80 -3.76 10.76
CA THR A 270 -3.98 -3.36 9.99
C THR A 270 -4.89 -4.54 9.66
N GLU A 271 -6.20 -4.30 9.55
CA GLU A 271 -7.16 -5.36 9.16
C GLU A 271 -7.07 -5.71 7.69
N THR A 272 -6.74 -4.74 6.85
CA THR A 272 -6.58 -4.89 5.40
C THR A 272 -5.21 -4.41 4.95
N GLY A 273 -4.89 -4.58 3.68
CA GLY A 273 -3.63 -4.19 3.07
C GLY A 273 -2.73 -5.38 2.76
N GLY A 274 -1.79 -5.16 1.85
CA GLY A 274 -0.78 -6.09 1.42
C GLY A 274 0.64 -5.57 1.66
N ALA A 275 1.64 -6.35 1.28
CA ALA A 275 3.05 -5.99 1.46
C ALA A 275 3.48 -4.77 0.62
N LEU A 276 2.67 -4.40 -0.37
CA LEU A 276 2.92 -3.29 -1.30
C LEU A 276 2.00 -2.08 -1.04
N SER A 277 1.22 -2.10 0.05
CA SER A 277 0.33 -1.00 0.43
C SER A 277 1.07 0.15 1.13
N HIS A 278 0.41 1.32 1.21
CA HIS A 278 0.89 2.50 1.92
C HIS A 278 1.44 2.18 3.31
N ALA A 279 0.69 1.45 4.15
CA ALA A 279 1.15 1.09 5.50
C ALA A 279 2.47 0.34 5.51
N ALA A 280 2.66 -0.59 4.55
CA ALA A 280 3.88 -1.38 4.44
C ALA A 280 5.07 -0.53 3.98
N ILE A 281 4.87 0.32 2.99
CA ILE A 281 5.93 1.20 2.44
C ILE A 281 6.41 2.15 3.53
N VAL A 282 5.50 2.88 4.16
CA VAL A 282 5.84 3.84 5.21
C VAL A 282 6.47 3.15 6.44
N ALA A 283 5.95 1.99 6.87
CA ALA A 283 6.56 1.25 7.99
C ALA A 283 8.02 0.86 7.71
N ARG A 284 8.36 0.50 6.46
CA ARG A 284 9.75 0.19 6.06
C ARG A 284 10.63 1.44 6.06
N GLU A 285 10.13 2.57 5.54
CA GLU A 285 10.84 3.85 5.55
C GLU A 285 11.17 4.31 6.98
N TYR A 286 10.26 4.10 7.93
CA TYR A 286 10.47 4.42 9.35
C TYR A 286 11.14 3.29 10.15
N GLY A 287 11.41 2.14 9.54
CA GLY A 287 12.09 1.01 10.18
C GLY A 287 11.31 0.37 11.34
N ILE A 288 9.98 0.47 11.35
CA ILE A 288 9.13 -0.10 12.40
C ILE A 288 8.41 -1.37 11.95
N PRO A 289 8.19 -2.37 12.83
CA PRO A 289 7.48 -3.59 12.49
C PRO A 289 6.03 -3.33 12.04
N ALA A 290 5.58 -4.06 11.01
CA ALA A 290 4.19 -3.99 10.58
C ALA A 290 3.66 -5.37 10.16
N VAL A 291 2.42 -5.66 10.56
CA VAL A 291 1.65 -6.85 10.16
C VAL A 291 0.32 -6.38 9.57
N LEU A 292 0.05 -6.72 8.32
CA LEU A 292 -1.06 -6.20 7.55
C LEU A 292 -2.06 -7.30 7.20
N GLY A 293 -3.30 -6.91 6.89
CA GLY A 293 -4.32 -7.88 6.50
C GLY A 293 -4.66 -8.89 7.61
N VAL A 294 -4.66 -8.46 8.87
CA VAL A 294 -5.07 -9.28 10.03
C VAL A 294 -6.59 -9.14 10.20
N PRO A 295 -7.39 -10.15 9.82
CA PRO A 295 -8.83 -10.01 9.84
C PRO A 295 -9.39 -9.66 11.21
N HIS A 296 -10.21 -8.61 11.28
CA HIS A 296 -10.88 -8.17 12.50
C HIS A 296 -9.92 -7.79 13.66
N ALA A 297 -8.72 -7.29 13.35
CA ALA A 297 -7.72 -6.92 14.37
C ALA A 297 -8.29 -5.89 15.37
N THR A 298 -9.04 -4.89 14.90
CA THR A 298 -9.62 -3.82 15.75
C THR A 298 -10.67 -4.33 16.74
N SER A 299 -11.27 -5.48 16.50
CA SER A 299 -12.26 -6.11 17.40
C SER A 299 -11.70 -7.28 18.18
N ARG A 300 -10.66 -7.97 17.67
CA ARG A 300 -10.02 -9.12 18.31
C ARG A 300 -8.91 -8.73 19.27
N ILE A 301 -8.28 -7.58 19.06
CA ILE A 301 -7.27 -7.03 19.96
C ILE A 301 -7.94 -5.97 20.82
N ARG A 302 -7.94 -6.21 22.13
CA ARG A 302 -8.51 -5.27 23.10
C ARG A 302 -7.63 -4.01 23.19
N ASP A 303 -8.25 -2.83 23.20
CA ASP A 303 -7.53 -1.56 23.46
C ASP A 303 -6.86 -1.62 24.84
N GLY A 304 -5.58 -1.26 24.92
CA GLY A 304 -4.76 -1.38 26.13
C GLY A 304 -4.15 -2.76 26.39
N ALA A 305 -4.45 -3.79 25.61
CA ALA A 305 -3.85 -5.12 25.78
C ALA A 305 -2.33 -5.06 25.46
N ARG A 306 -1.54 -5.87 26.17
CA ARG A 306 -0.13 -6.05 25.83
C ARG A 306 0.00 -7.14 24.77
N ILE A 307 0.59 -6.79 23.62
CA ILE A 307 0.73 -7.70 22.46
C ILE A 307 2.16 -7.71 21.94
N THR A 308 2.52 -8.75 21.18
CA THR A 308 3.78 -8.82 20.45
C THR A 308 3.48 -8.86 18.95
N VAL A 309 4.04 -7.91 18.20
CA VAL A 309 3.99 -7.85 16.74
C VAL A 309 5.31 -8.37 16.19
N ASN A 310 5.25 -9.38 15.31
CA ASN A 310 6.40 -9.89 14.57
C ASN A 310 6.17 -9.64 13.07
N GLY A 311 6.80 -8.60 12.56
CA GLY A 311 6.69 -8.21 11.16
C GLY A 311 7.48 -9.10 10.19
N ILE A 312 8.37 -9.97 10.70
CA ILE A 312 9.12 -10.95 9.89
C ILE A 312 8.20 -12.10 9.51
N ASP A 313 7.47 -12.64 10.49
CA ASP A 313 6.61 -13.82 10.32
C ASP A 313 5.15 -13.45 10.00
N GLY A 314 4.81 -12.15 10.08
CA GLY A 314 3.43 -11.69 9.90
C GLY A 314 2.48 -12.13 11.01
N THR A 315 2.96 -12.19 12.26
CA THR A 315 2.16 -12.69 13.41
C THR A 315 1.97 -11.61 14.47
N VAL A 316 0.82 -11.68 15.15
CA VAL A 316 0.51 -10.87 16.32
C VAL A 316 0.10 -11.79 17.44
N ALA A 317 0.94 -11.90 18.47
CA ALA A 317 0.64 -12.69 19.67
C ALA A 317 -0.16 -11.84 20.66
N VAL A 318 -1.35 -12.32 20.99
CA VAL A 318 -2.22 -11.73 22.00
C VAL A 318 -2.23 -12.68 23.19
N PRO A 319 -1.69 -12.30 24.38
CA PRO A 319 -1.75 -13.15 25.57
C PRO A 319 -3.20 -13.49 25.89
N GLN A 320 -3.47 -14.76 26.20
CA GLN A 320 -4.75 -15.16 26.79
C GLN A 320 -4.74 -14.72 28.24
N GLU A 321 -5.78 -14.00 28.67
CA GLU A 321 -6.04 -13.70 30.09
C GLU A 321 -6.39 -14.96 30.87
#